data_b3f1723de5e5770ee2a82c29810c68c1
#
_entry.id   b3f1723de5e5770ee2a82c29810c68c1
#
_cell.length_a   1.000
_cell.length_b   1.000
_cell.length_c   1.000
_cell.angle_alpha   90.00
_cell.angle_beta   90.00
_cell.angle_gamma   90.00
#
_symmetry.space_group_name_H-M   'P 1'
#
loop_
_entity.id
_entity.type
_entity.pdbx_description
1 polymer ?
#
loop_
_entity_poly.entity_id
_entity_poly.type
_entity_poly.pdbx_seq_one_letter_code
_entity_poly.pdbx_strand_id
1 'polypeptide(L)'
;KMYATEFFKNGKLKRNRIKSHASYPYGFLREEMQEHILDKLELLIAQKLIRGTFENGTEYTIVSVVLNLPKEALRLIQQFDFTKKNPKLIYIAASETLPTLEDSIYAAFLNLVGFDVLFFVPTGYNIEKHFNRKLMEEHQAGDYMYDLEVPDWDRIPSAIRTSWRDKIFKRG
;
A
#
# COMPACT_ATOMS: atom_id res chain seq x y z
N LYS A 1 15.38 9.67 8.99
CA LYS A 1 14.64 9.48 10.28
C LYS A 1 14.63 10.73 11.17
N MET A 2 15.69 11.51 11.18
CA MET A 2 15.82 12.72 12.02
C MET A 2 14.81 13.83 11.66
N TYR A 3 14.46 13.94 10.40
CA TYR A 3 13.53 14.97 9.89
C TYR A 3 12.05 14.71 10.25
N ALA A 4 11.65 13.46 10.41
CA ALA A 4 10.24 13.14 10.68
C ALA A 4 9.75 13.63 12.05
N THR A 5 10.64 13.84 13.03
CA THR A 5 10.28 14.37 14.35
C THR A 5 9.77 15.81 14.28
N GLU A 6 10.26 16.60 13.33
CA GLU A 6 9.84 18.00 13.12
C GLU A 6 8.41 18.12 12.59
N PHE A 7 7.90 17.05 11.98
CA PHE A 7 6.56 17.03 11.43
C PHE A 7 5.46 16.80 12.47
N PHE A 8 5.85 16.56 13.71
CA PHE A 8 4.89 16.36 14.82
C PHE A 8 4.96 17.48 15.85
N LYS A 9 3.79 17.81 16.41
CA LYS A 9 3.65 18.66 17.61
C LYS A 9 2.49 18.14 18.44
N ASN A 10 2.76 17.79 19.70
CA ASN A 10 1.77 17.24 20.62
C ASN A 10 1.02 16.01 20.04
N GLY A 11 1.76 15.10 19.41
CA GLY A 11 1.20 13.89 18.80
C GLY A 11 0.38 14.13 17.50
N LYS A 12 0.35 15.36 16.98
CA LYS A 12 -0.38 15.70 15.76
C LYS A 12 0.57 16.01 14.62
N LEU A 13 0.25 15.50 13.44
CA LEU A 13 0.99 15.78 12.20
C LEU A 13 0.83 17.26 11.81
N LYS A 14 1.92 17.89 11.38
CA LYS A 14 1.95 19.28 10.91
C LYS A 14 2.12 19.33 9.40
N ARG A 15 1.03 19.26 8.65
CA ARG A 15 1.00 19.25 7.19
C ARG A 15 1.79 20.40 6.57
N ASN A 16 1.61 21.62 7.08
CA ASN A 16 2.31 22.79 6.56
C ASN A 16 3.83 22.66 6.68
N ARG A 17 4.34 22.04 7.74
CA ARG A 17 5.78 21.77 7.88
C ARG A 17 6.26 20.74 6.88
N ILE A 18 5.46 19.70 6.60
CA ILE A 18 5.78 18.70 5.59
C ILE A 18 5.85 19.38 4.21
N LYS A 19 4.82 20.14 3.83
CA LYS A 19 4.73 20.78 2.51
C LYS A 19 5.81 21.85 2.29
N SER A 20 6.18 22.58 3.35
CA SER A 20 7.22 23.62 3.28
C SER A 20 8.64 23.07 3.37
N HIS A 21 8.82 21.79 3.65
CA HIS A 21 10.14 21.19 3.76
C HIS A 21 10.84 21.12 2.41
N ALA A 22 12.13 21.48 2.34
CA ALA A 22 12.89 21.52 1.09
C ALA A 22 12.94 20.19 0.33
N SER A 23 12.83 19.07 1.06
CA SER A 23 12.81 17.72 0.48
C SER A 23 11.38 17.15 0.33
N TYR A 24 10.34 17.98 0.31
CA TYR A 24 8.98 17.49 0.12
C TYR A 24 8.84 16.89 -1.28
N PRO A 25 8.52 15.58 -1.40
CA PRO A 25 8.65 14.88 -2.66
C PRO A 25 7.47 15.08 -3.62
N TYR A 26 6.35 15.63 -3.13
CA TYR A 26 5.08 15.66 -3.88
C TYR A 26 4.67 17.04 -4.38
N GLY A 27 5.58 18.04 -4.32
CA GLY A 27 5.30 19.39 -4.81
C GLY A 27 4.96 19.49 -6.31
N PHE A 28 5.25 18.44 -7.08
CA PHE A 28 4.90 18.34 -8.50
C PHE A 28 3.47 17.80 -8.75
N LEU A 29 2.82 17.25 -7.73
CA LEU A 29 1.45 16.77 -7.82
C LEU A 29 0.46 17.93 -7.74
N ARG A 30 -0.74 17.71 -8.30
CA ARG A 30 -1.86 18.64 -8.11
C ARG A 30 -2.18 18.81 -6.61
N GLU A 31 -2.59 19.99 -6.20
CA GLU A 31 -2.84 20.34 -4.80
C GLU A 31 -3.83 19.37 -4.13
N GLU A 32 -4.90 19.01 -4.83
CA GLU A 32 -5.91 18.08 -4.32
C GLU A 32 -5.33 16.71 -4.02
N MET A 33 -4.34 16.27 -4.82
CA MET A 33 -3.65 14.99 -4.59
C MET A 33 -2.71 15.07 -3.40
N GLN A 34 -2.01 16.17 -3.24
CA GLN A 34 -1.14 16.39 -2.09
C GLN A 34 -1.97 16.36 -0.80
N GLU A 35 -3.08 17.09 -0.76
CA GLU A 35 -3.98 17.09 0.40
C GLU A 35 -4.58 15.71 0.65
N HIS A 36 -5.02 15.01 -0.39
CA HIS A 36 -5.54 13.65 -0.24
C HIS A 36 -4.51 12.69 0.38
N ILE A 37 -3.26 12.72 -0.08
CA ILE A 37 -2.17 11.91 0.49
C ILE A 37 -1.95 12.27 1.96
N LEU A 38 -1.91 13.56 2.30
CA LEU A 38 -1.69 14.01 3.67
C LEU A 38 -2.88 13.72 4.58
N ASP A 39 -4.11 13.80 4.08
CA ASP A 39 -5.33 13.39 4.80
C ASP A 39 -5.26 11.91 5.19
N LYS A 40 -4.88 11.06 4.24
CA LYS A 40 -4.78 9.62 4.51
C LYS A 40 -3.61 9.26 5.41
N LEU A 41 -2.50 9.98 5.31
CA LEU A 41 -1.38 9.85 6.23
C LEU A 41 -1.81 10.22 7.67
N GLU A 42 -2.49 11.35 7.83
CA GLU A 42 -3.00 11.77 9.15
C GLU A 42 -3.99 10.76 9.72
N LEU A 43 -4.89 10.24 8.88
CA LEU A 43 -5.87 9.23 9.27
C LEU A 43 -5.19 7.93 9.72
N LEU A 44 -4.18 7.44 8.97
CA LEU A 44 -3.42 6.23 9.31
C LEU A 44 -2.78 6.35 10.70
N ILE A 45 -2.18 7.51 10.99
CA ILE A 45 -1.53 7.81 12.27
C ILE A 45 -2.57 7.97 13.38
N ALA A 46 -3.63 8.74 13.16
CA ALA A 46 -4.66 9.02 14.16
C ALA A 46 -5.41 7.76 14.60
N GLN A 47 -5.68 6.86 13.68
CA GLN A 47 -6.32 5.58 13.97
C GLN A 47 -5.38 4.54 14.61
N LYS A 48 -4.08 4.84 14.70
CA LYS A 48 -3.05 3.93 15.21
C LYS A 48 -3.18 2.52 14.60
N LEU A 49 -3.39 2.44 13.29
CA LEU A 49 -3.56 1.13 12.64
C LEU A 49 -2.31 0.27 12.74
N ILE A 50 -1.14 0.89 12.74
CA ILE A 50 0.15 0.22 12.82
C ILE A 50 0.61 0.17 14.27
N ARG A 51 1.04 -1.01 14.70
CA ARG A 51 1.53 -1.27 16.05
C ARG A 51 2.74 -0.41 16.38
N GLY A 52 2.79 0.11 17.60
CA GLY A 52 3.89 0.96 18.07
C GLY A 52 3.78 2.43 17.66
N THR A 53 2.69 2.85 17.01
CA THR A 53 2.45 4.27 16.71
C THR A 53 2.33 5.08 17.99
N PHE A 54 3.22 6.06 18.17
CA PHE A 54 3.43 6.87 19.37
C PHE A 54 3.94 6.13 20.62
N GLU A 55 4.38 4.89 20.48
CA GLU A 55 4.96 4.11 21.57
C GLU A 55 6.47 3.92 21.38
N ASN A 56 6.89 3.57 20.15
CA ASN A 56 8.29 3.29 19.81
C ASN A 56 8.79 4.01 18.56
N GLY A 57 8.12 5.08 18.12
CA GLY A 57 8.53 5.90 16.99
C GLY A 57 8.07 5.37 15.63
N THR A 58 7.13 4.42 15.59
CA THR A 58 6.57 3.89 14.34
C THR A 58 5.93 4.98 13.47
N GLU A 59 5.38 6.06 14.09
CA GLU A 59 4.84 7.21 13.36
C GLU A 59 5.87 7.85 12.42
N TYR A 60 7.15 7.83 12.76
CA TYR A 60 8.21 8.35 11.88
C TYR A 60 8.47 7.44 10.68
N THR A 61 8.37 6.12 10.87
CA THR A 61 8.44 5.15 9.77
C THR A 61 7.24 5.30 8.85
N ILE A 62 6.03 5.49 9.40
CA ILE A 62 4.81 5.75 8.61
C ILE A 62 5.01 6.97 7.72
N VAL A 63 5.46 8.10 8.26
CA VAL A 63 5.73 9.32 7.47
C VAL A 63 6.78 9.05 6.40
N SER A 64 7.86 8.33 6.74
CA SER A 64 8.91 8.00 5.79
C SER A 64 8.40 7.16 4.61
N VAL A 65 7.62 6.12 4.86
CA VAL A 65 7.05 5.25 3.82
C VAL A 65 6.10 6.04 2.92
N VAL A 66 5.17 6.80 3.53
CA VAL A 66 4.15 7.55 2.78
C VAL A 66 4.75 8.70 1.97
N LEU A 67 5.84 9.32 2.42
CA LEU A 67 6.54 10.35 1.65
C LEU A 67 7.55 9.78 0.63
N ASN A 68 7.63 8.46 0.48
CA ASN A 68 8.49 7.79 -0.50
C ASN A 68 7.73 6.73 -1.31
N LEU A 69 6.49 7.03 -1.70
CA LEU A 69 5.69 6.12 -2.51
C LEU A 69 6.35 5.84 -3.87
N PRO A 70 6.27 4.61 -4.38
CA PRO A 70 6.72 4.27 -5.72
C PRO A 70 6.00 5.11 -6.78
N LYS A 71 6.70 5.43 -7.87
CA LYS A 71 6.14 6.22 -8.99
C LYS A 71 4.86 5.61 -9.57
N GLU A 72 4.78 4.29 -9.61
CA GLU A 72 3.61 3.55 -10.08
C GLU A 72 2.38 3.80 -9.20
N ALA A 73 2.55 3.77 -7.87
CA ALA A 73 1.47 4.09 -6.94
C ALA A 73 1.00 5.54 -7.11
N LEU A 74 1.94 6.49 -7.22
CA LEU A 74 1.60 7.89 -7.44
C LEU A 74 0.85 8.11 -8.77
N ARG A 75 1.27 7.42 -9.84
CA ARG A 75 0.59 7.45 -11.14
C ARG A 75 -0.84 6.94 -11.02
N LEU A 76 -1.04 5.81 -10.35
CA LEU A 76 -2.37 5.26 -10.14
C LEU A 76 -3.24 6.18 -9.28
N ILE A 77 -2.71 6.77 -8.21
CA ILE A 77 -3.44 7.74 -7.38
C ILE A 77 -3.87 8.96 -8.20
N GLN A 78 -2.99 9.48 -9.08
CA GLN A 78 -3.33 10.62 -9.93
C GLN A 78 -4.40 10.33 -11.00
N GLN A 79 -4.44 9.10 -11.49
CA GLN A 79 -5.37 8.66 -12.55
C GLN A 79 -6.67 8.12 -11.98
N PHE A 80 -6.78 8.04 -10.66
CA PHE A 80 -7.87 7.38 -9.99
C PHE A 80 -9.18 8.17 -10.15
N ASP A 81 -10.18 7.48 -10.65
CA ASP A 81 -11.56 7.94 -10.69
C ASP A 81 -12.37 7.12 -9.69
N PHE A 82 -12.57 7.67 -8.50
CA PHE A 82 -13.29 7.03 -7.39
C PHE A 82 -14.71 6.59 -7.73
N THR A 83 -15.23 7.02 -8.86
CA THR A 83 -16.58 6.66 -9.34
C THR A 83 -16.60 5.39 -10.18
N LYS A 84 -15.42 4.85 -10.56
CA LYS A 84 -15.30 3.69 -11.44
C LYS A 84 -14.80 2.45 -10.68
N LYS A 85 -13.65 1.94 -11.06
CA LYS A 85 -13.07 0.72 -10.48
C LYS A 85 -11.89 1.07 -9.60
N ASN A 86 -11.86 0.55 -8.39
CA ASN A 86 -10.72 0.69 -7.49
C ASN A 86 -9.48 0.01 -8.06
N PRO A 87 -8.31 0.63 -8.02
CA PRO A 87 -7.06 -0.05 -8.32
C PRO A 87 -6.83 -1.19 -7.31
N LYS A 88 -6.10 -2.20 -7.74
CA LYS A 88 -5.82 -3.39 -6.93
C LYS A 88 -4.34 -3.41 -6.57
N LEU A 89 -4.05 -3.63 -5.29
CA LEU A 89 -2.74 -4.03 -4.83
C LEU A 89 -2.78 -5.52 -4.50
N ILE A 90 -1.98 -6.31 -5.20
CA ILE A 90 -1.84 -7.74 -4.93
C ILE A 90 -0.43 -7.95 -4.37
N TYR A 91 -0.34 -8.41 -3.15
CA TYR A 91 0.90 -8.78 -2.48
C TYR A 91 1.00 -10.30 -2.40
N ILE A 92 2.06 -10.87 -2.97
CA ILE A 92 2.29 -12.31 -2.98
C ILE A 92 3.45 -12.62 -2.04
N ALA A 93 3.15 -13.21 -0.89
CA ALA A 93 4.14 -13.66 0.09
C ALA A 93 4.51 -15.14 -0.18
N ALA A 94 5.27 -15.38 -1.23
CA ALA A 94 5.61 -16.73 -1.69
C ALA A 94 6.69 -17.43 -0.85
N SER A 95 7.40 -16.68 -0.02
CA SER A 95 8.44 -17.19 0.86
C SER A 95 8.04 -17.11 2.33
N GLU A 96 8.85 -17.72 3.20
CA GLU A 96 8.69 -17.60 4.66
C GLU A 96 8.91 -16.18 5.19
N THR A 97 9.34 -15.25 4.34
CA THR A 97 9.50 -13.85 4.70
C THR A 97 8.11 -13.21 4.85
N LEU A 98 7.80 -12.88 6.07
CA LEU A 98 6.59 -12.10 6.38
C LEU A 98 6.71 -10.69 5.80
N PRO A 99 5.58 -10.04 5.47
CA PRO A 99 5.58 -8.63 5.14
C PRO A 99 6.34 -7.83 6.18
N THR A 100 7.20 -6.92 5.73
CA THR A 100 7.92 -6.00 6.62
C THR A 100 6.97 -5.00 7.26
N LEU A 101 7.46 -4.23 8.23
CA LEU A 101 6.69 -3.11 8.76
C LEU A 101 6.36 -2.10 7.67
N GLU A 102 7.31 -1.82 6.78
CA GLU A 102 7.16 -0.91 5.65
C GLU A 102 6.11 -1.41 4.66
N ASP A 103 6.10 -2.70 4.31
CA ASP A 103 5.07 -3.31 3.45
C ASP A 103 3.68 -3.18 4.07
N SER A 104 3.58 -3.41 5.38
CA SER A 104 2.31 -3.30 6.10
C SER A 104 1.80 -1.85 6.13
N ILE A 105 2.69 -0.88 6.35
CA ILE A 105 2.37 0.54 6.28
C ILE A 105 1.90 0.91 4.87
N TYR A 106 2.64 0.49 3.86
CA TYR A 106 2.33 0.77 2.46
C TYR A 106 0.96 0.22 2.06
N ALA A 107 0.69 -1.03 2.40
CA ALA A 107 -0.59 -1.67 2.12
C ALA A 107 -1.76 -0.96 2.83
N ALA A 108 -1.61 -0.66 4.13
CA ALA A 108 -2.61 0.06 4.90
C ALA A 108 -2.88 1.47 4.35
N PHE A 109 -1.81 2.18 3.98
CA PHE A 109 -1.93 3.51 3.38
C PHE A 109 -2.67 3.46 2.04
N LEU A 110 -2.30 2.56 1.13
CA LEU A 110 -2.97 2.44 -0.16
C LEU A 110 -4.44 2.03 -0.01
N ASN A 111 -4.76 1.17 0.95
CA ASN A 111 -6.15 0.86 1.25
C ASN A 111 -6.95 2.10 1.70
N LEU A 112 -6.39 2.93 2.58
CA LEU A 112 -7.02 4.20 2.98
C LEU A 112 -7.16 5.19 1.82
N VAL A 113 -6.26 5.17 0.85
CA VAL A 113 -6.34 5.97 -0.38
C VAL A 113 -7.48 5.50 -1.28
N GLY A 114 -7.87 4.22 -1.21
CA GLY A 114 -8.98 3.65 -1.98
C GLY A 114 -8.59 2.45 -2.84
N PHE A 115 -7.42 1.86 -2.64
CA PHE A 115 -7.06 0.61 -3.29
C PHE A 115 -7.74 -0.58 -2.60
N ASP A 116 -8.20 -1.54 -3.37
CA ASP A 116 -8.46 -2.86 -2.81
C ASP A 116 -7.13 -3.59 -2.64
N VAL A 117 -6.88 -4.13 -1.46
CA VAL A 117 -5.63 -4.82 -1.11
C VAL A 117 -5.91 -6.29 -0.91
N LEU A 118 -5.16 -7.13 -1.62
CA LEU A 118 -5.19 -8.58 -1.49
C LEU A 118 -3.80 -9.09 -1.14
N PHE A 119 -3.72 -9.83 -0.03
CA PHE A 119 -2.54 -10.62 0.29
C PHE A 119 -2.79 -12.08 -0.09
N PHE A 120 -1.93 -12.62 -0.94
CA PHE A 120 -1.86 -14.03 -1.23
C PHE A 120 -0.71 -14.64 -0.43
N VAL A 121 -1.05 -15.49 0.55
CA VAL A 121 -0.09 -16.06 1.51
C VAL A 121 -0.15 -17.57 1.46
N PRO A 122 0.55 -18.20 0.51
CA PRO A 122 0.51 -19.67 0.34
C PRO A 122 0.96 -20.43 1.57
N THR A 123 1.86 -19.86 2.35
CA THR A 123 2.41 -20.46 3.57
C THR A 123 1.48 -20.41 4.77
N GLY A 124 0.40 -19.63 4.71
CA GLY A 124 -0.52 -19.42 5.83
C GLY A 124 0.05 -18.61 7.01
N TYR A 125 1.20 -17.96 6.86
CA TYR A 125 1.77 -17.14 7.93
C TYR A 125 0.90 -15.92 8.23
N ASN A 126 0.87 -15.54 9.51
CA ASN A 126 0.14 -14.34 9.94
C ASN A 126 0.82 -13.06 9.42
N ILE A 127 0.15 -12.39 8.50
CA ILE A 127 0.60 -11.13 7.90
C ILE A 127 0.18 -9.89 8.71
N GLU A 128 -0.73 -10.04 9.67
CA GLU A 128 -1.27 -8.92 10.45
C GLU A 128 -0.45 -8.57 11.71
N LYS A 129 0.74 -9.16 11.89
CA LYS A 129 1.58 -8.94 13.09
C LYS A 129 1.92 -7.46 13.36
N HIS A 130 1.90 -6.62 12.33
CA HIS A 130 2.20 -5.18 12.44
C HIS A 130 0.96 -4.31 12.66
N PHE A 131 -0.23 -4.89 12.63
CA PHE A 131 -1.47 -4.15 12.86
C PHE A 131 -1.92 -4.24 14.33
N ASN A 132 -2.55 -3.18 14.82
CA ASN A 132 -3.09 -3.15 16.19
C ASN A 132 -4.41 -3.90 16.35
N ARG A 133 -5.06 -4.23 15.25
CA ARG A 133 -6.33 -4.96 15.21
C ARG A 133 -6.42 -5.78 13.94
N LYS A 134 -7.32 -6.76 13.91
CA LYS A 134 -7.63 -7.48 12.68
C LYS A 134 -8.26 -6.52 11.67
N LEU A 135 -7.66 -6.41 10.49
CA LEU A 135 -8.09 -5.52 9.41
C LEU A 135 -8.56 -6.28 8.17
N MET A 136 -8.17 -7.55 8.04
CA MET A 136 -8.39 -8.34 6.83
C MET A 136 -9.35 -9.48 7.08
N GLU A 137 -10.13 -9.82 6.07
CA GLU A 137 -10.84 -11.09 6.01
C GLU A 137 -9.89 -12.15 5.45
N GLU A 138 -9.89 -13.32 6.06
CA GLU A 138 -9.07 -14.46 5.65
C GLU A 138 -9.94 -15.52 5.01
N HIS A 139 -9.53 -15.96 3.82
CA HIS A 139 -10.18 -17.06 3.11
C HIS A 139 -9.13 -18.11 2.77
N GLN A 140 -9.29 -19.31 3.28
CA GLN A 140 -8.43 -20.44 2.91
C GLN A 140 -8.95 -21.05 1.61
N ALA A 141 -8.07 -21.07 0.59
CA ALA A 141 -8.37 -21.61 -0.73
C ALA A 141 -7.37 -22.74 -1.07
N GLY A 142 -7.55 -23.91 -0.49
CA GLY A 142 -6.66 -25.06 -0.69
C GLY A 142 -5.70 -25.30 0.47
N ASP A 143 -4.65 -26.09 0.22
CA ASP A 143 -3.64 -26.45 1.20
C ASP A 143 -2.48 -25.45 1.23
N TYR A 144 -1.73 -25.42 2.33
CA TYR A 144 -0.54 -24.59 2.45
C TYR A 144 0.57 -25.06 1.52
N MET A 145 1.25 -24.10 0.88
CA MET A 145 2.37 -24.33 -0.03
C MET A 145 3.57 -23.50 0.42
N TYR A 146 4.72 -24.14 0.62
CA TYR A 146 5.94 -23.49 1.13
C TYR A 146 6.98 -23.19 0.04
N ASP A 147 6.87 -23.86 -1.11
CA ASP A 147 7.85 -23.76 -2.21
C ASP A 147 7.21 -23.19 -3.48
N LEU A 148 6.35 -22.17 -3.32
CA LEU A 148 5.70 -21.57 -4.47
C LEU A 148 6.68 -20.70 -5.24
N GLU A 149 7.00 -21.09 -6.46
CA GLU A 149 7.70 -20.22 -7.41
C GLU A 149 6.73 -19.22 -8.02
N VAL A 150 6.97 -17.93 -7.78
CA VAL A 150 6.18 -16.85 -8.41
C VAL A 150 6.72 -16.62 -9.81
N PRO A 151 5.89 -16.71 -10.85
CA PRO A 151 6.32 -16.39 -12.21
C PRO A 151 6.82 -14.95 -12.32
N ASP A 152 7.87 -14.75 -13.11
CA ASP A 152 8.31 -13.42 -13.52
C ASP A 152 7.26 -12.82 -14.47
N TRP A 153 6.40 -11.96 -13.93
CA TRP A 153 5.28 -11.36 -14.65
C TRP A 153 5.74 -10.47 -15.81
N ASP A 154 6.96 -9.93 -15.76
CA ASP A 154 7.52 -9.11 -16.82
C ASP A 154 7.91 -9.94 -18.04
N ARG A 155 8.15 -11.24 -17.84
CA ARG A 155 8.50 -12.20 -18.91
C ARG A 155 7.32 -12.94 -19.49
N ILE A 156 6.10 -12.77 -18.97
CA ILE A 156 4.93 -13.42 -19.53
C ILE A 156 4.57 -12.75 -20.86
N PRO A 157 4.61 -13.50 -21.99
CA PRO A 157 4.29 -12.95 -23.30
C PRO A 157 2.88 -12.33 -23.33
N SER A 158 2.76 -11.17 -23.95
CA SER A 158 1.47 -10.45 -24.08
C SER A 158 0.35 -11.27 -24.78
N ALA A 159 0.69 -12.37 -25.44
CA ALA A 159 -0.27 -13.30 -26.06
C ALA A 159 -1.25 -13.95 -25.05
N ILE A 160 -0.91 -13.99 -23.75
CA ILE A 160 -1.84 -14.46 -22.72
C ILE A 160 -2.93 -13.40 -22.40
N ARG A 161 -2.76 -12.17 -22.87
CA ARG A 161 -3.75 -11.08 -22.74
C ARG A 161 -4.90 -11.16 -23.76
N THR A 162 -5.00 -12.20 -24.56
CA THR A 162 -6.19 -12.38 -25.40
C THR A 162 -7.41 -12.52 -24.52
N SER A 163 -8.28 -11.51 -24.59
CA SER A 163 -9.56 -11.50 -23.89
C SER A 163 -10.27 -12.83 -24.14
N TRP A 164 -10.84 -13.44 -23.11
CA TRP A 164 -11.67 -14.64 -23.27
C TRP A 164 -12.79 -14.42 -24.32
N ARG A 165 -13.19 -13.17 -24.58
CA ARG A 165 -14.08 -12.78 -25.69
C ARG A 165 -13.51 -13.19 -27.04
N ASP A 166 -12.21 -13.04 -27.28
CA ASP A 166 -11.56 -13.40 -28.55
C ASP A 166 -11.54 -14.93 -28.77
N LYS A 167 -11.62 -15.71 -27.67
CA LYS A 167 -11.71 -17.19 -27.75
C LYS A 167 -13.11 -17.68 -28.07
N ILE A 168 -14.15 -16.93 -27.76
CA ILE A 168 -15.55 -17.31 -28.01
C ILE A 168 -15.97 -16.95 -29.43
N PHE A 169 -15.50 -15.83 -29.97
CA PHE A 169 -15.90 -15.35 -31.31
C PHE A 169 -15.02 -15.84 -32.46
N LYS A 170 -13.95 -16.61 -32.22
CA LYS A 170 -13.14 -17.26 -33.26
C LYS A 170 -13.60 -18.69 -33.61
N ARG A 171 -14.79 -19.13 -33.20
CA ARG A 171 -15.44 -20.35 -33.67
C ARG A 171 -16.67 -19.98 -34.50
N GLY A 172 -16.40 -19.52 -35.70
CA GLY A 172 -17.34 -19.31 -36.79
C GLY A 172 -16.59 -19.49 -38.07
#